data_2a4fe3747d8d75ebfd4b7a8e83a04d01
#
_entry.id   2a4fe3747d8d75ebfd4b7a8e83a04d01
#
_cell.length_a   1.000
_cell.length_b   1.000
_cell.length_c   1.000
_cell.angle_alpha   90.00
_cell.angle_beta   90.00
_cell.angle_gamma   90.00
#
_symmetry.space_group_name_H-M   'P 1'
#
loop_
_entity.id
_entity.type
_entity.pdbx_description
1 polymer ?
#
loop_
_entity_poly.entity_id
_entity_poly.type
_entity_poly.pdbx_seq_one_letter_code
_entity_poly.pdbx_strand_id
1 'polypeptide(L)'
;MSSGEVGCTTSHLKAMRYYLETSDSPYAIMMEDDCSLDLVRFWNFKWNELYAHFPYDYDVVQLAIICTGDIHVRLHKRFVNDFSTACYVISRYHAEKLVRLHCRGDKYKLDQGVKPRPVADDLIYNSGNSFAIPLLVYKFELGSSIHPVHVDAYHKQNYEAQVNYWTQNGANIDIADYMNYDPYLGRVTESSAQQQ
;
A
#
# COMPACT_ATOMS: atom_id res chain seq x y z
N MET A 1 15.17 13.10 -7.98
CA MET A 1 13.71 13.14 -7.86
C MET A 1 13.13 14.15 -8.82
N SER A 2 12.06 13.80 -9.51
CA SER A 2 11.25 14.75 -10.26
C SER A 2 10.44 15.65 -9.33
N SER A 3 9.88 16.75 -9.84
CA SER A 3 8.98 17.60 -9.06
C SER A 3 7.72 16.84 -8.59
N GLY A 4 7.21 15.92 -9.40
CA GLY A 4 6.08 15.05 -9.05
C GLY A 4 6.40 14.12 -7.88
N GLU A 5 7.56 13.45 -7.90
CA GLU A 5 8.01 12.60 -6.79
C GLU A 5 8.18 13.38 -5.49
N VAL A 6 8.74 14.59 -5.55
CA VAL A 6 8.85 15.49 -4.38
C VAL A 6 7.46 15.88 -3.88
N GLY A 7 6.56 16.24 -4.78
CA GLY A 7 5.18 16.59 -4.46
C GLY A 7 4.45 15.44 -3.76
N CYS A 8 4.50 14.24 -4.32
CA CYS A 8 3.91 13.04 -3.73
C CYS A 8 4.47 12.79 -2.30
N THR A 9 5.80 12.71 -2.16
CA THR A 9 6.43 12.45 -0.86
C THR A 9 6.06 13.48 0.19
N THR A 10 6.08 14.77 -0.17
CA THR A 10 5.74 15.85 0.77
C THR A 10 4.26 15.89 1.13
N SER A 11 3.37 15.47 0.21
CA SER A 11 1.94 15.33 0.49
C SER A 11 1.67 14.26 1.55
N HIS A 12 2.31 13.09 1.44
CA HIS A 12 2.21 12.04 2.45
C HIS A 12 2.75 12.49 3.81
N LEU A 13 3.91 13.14 3.86
CA LEU A 13 4.46 13.67 5.11
C LEU A 13 3.55 14.74 5.73
N LYS A 14 2.92 15.58 4.92
CA LYS A 14 1.94 16.57 5.38
C LYS A 14 0.69 15.89 5.95
N ALA A 15 0.17 14.86 5.28
CA ALA A 15 -0.97 14.09 5.77
C ALA A 15 -0.66 13.39 7.10
N MET A 16 0.53 12.78 7.25
CA MET A 16 0.97 12.19 8.52
C MET A 16 1.06 13.22 9.62
N ARG A 17 1.63 14.40 9.36
CA ARG A 17 1.68 15.50 10.35
C ARG A 17 0.28 15.93 10.75
N TYR A 18 -0.63 16.12 9.81
CA TYR A 18 -2.02 16.47 10.10
C TYR A 18 -2.71 15.42 10.96
N TYR A 19 -2.54 14.14 10.64
CA TYR A 19 -3.04 13.04 11.47
C TYR A 19 -2.54 13.13 12.92
N LEU A 20 -1.25 13.35 13.11
CA LEU A 20 -0.64 13.43 14.45
C LEU A 20 -1.11 14.64 15.25
N GLU A 21 -1.43 15.75 14.57
CA GLU A 21 -1.92 16.99 15.19
C GLU A 21 -3.42 16.95 15.52
N THR A 22 -4.21 16.10 14.82
CA THR A 22 -5.68 16.17 14.89
C THR A 22 -6.36 14.91 15.41
N SER A 23 -5.61 13.83 15.67
CA SER A 23 -6.17 12.55 16.09
C SER A 23 -5.26 11.86 17.11
N ASP A 24 -5.84 11.17 18.09
CA ASP A 24 -5.15 10.29 19.04
C ASP A 24 -5.23 8.81 18.65
N SER A 25 -5.77 8.48 17.48
CA SER A 25 -5.87 7.10 16.99
C SER A 25 -4.48 6.42 16.96
N PRO A 26 -4.37 5.13 17.29
CA PRO A 26 -3.10 4.41 17.21
C PRO A 26 -2.63 4.17 15.76
N TYR A 27 -3.48 4.38 14.77
CA TYR A 27 -3.16 4.26 13.35
C TYR A 27 -3.98 5.22 12.50
N ALA A 28 -3.55 5.42 11.26
CA ALA A 28 -4.32 6.10 10.22
C ALA A 28 -4.33 5.29 8.92
N ILE A 29 -5.40 5.43 8.15
CA ILE A 29 -5.44 5.00 6.74
C ILE A 29 -5.09 6.22 5.91
N MET A 30 -4.01 6.12 5.14
CA MET A 30 -3.61 7.11 4.15
C MET A 30 -4.10 6.66 2.79
N MET A 31 -4.77 7.54 2.05
CA MET A 31 -5.37 7.21 0.76
C MET A 31 -5.15 8.35 -0.22
N GLU A 32 -4.69 8.04 -1.42
CA GLU A 32 -4.63 8.96 -2.55
C GLU A 32 -6.00 9.05 -3.25
N ASP A 33 -6.21 10.09 -4.02
CA ASP A 33 -7.50 10.36 -4.70
C ASP A 33 -7.79 9.39 -5.87
N ASP A 34 -6.78 8.69 -6.34
CA ASP A 34 -6.86 7.65 -7.36
C ASP A 34 -7.02 6.22 -6.83
N CYS A 35 -7.06 6.02 -5.52
CA CYS A 35 -7.40 4.74 -4.92
C CYS A 35 -8.90 4.43 -5.10
N SER A 36 -9.22 3.21 -5.56
CA SER A 36 -10.60 2.73 -5.70
C SER A 36 -11.03 1.85 -4.52
N LEU A 37 -12.24 2.09 -4.04
CA LEU A 37 -12.94 1.24 -3.07
C LEU A 37 -13.84 0.18 -3.73
N ASP A 38 -13.77 0.01 -5.05
CA ASP A 38 -14.67 -0.87 -5.80
C ASP A 38 -14.57 -2.35 -5.38
N LEU A 39 -13.44 -2.77 -4.82
CA LEU A 39 -13.26 -4.13 -4.31
C LEU A 39 -13.95 -4.37 -2.96
N VAL A 40 -14.25 -3.33 -2.18
CA VAL A 40 -14.87 -3.46 -0.84
C VAL A 40 -16.21 -4.19 -0.90
N ARG A 41 -16.97 -4.04 -1.99
CA ARG A 41 -18.25 -4.75 -2.19
C ARG A 41 -18.13 -6.28 -2.28
N PHE A 42 -16.92 -6.79 -2.53
CA PHE A 42 -16.65 -8.22 -2.60
C PHE A 42 -16.10 -8.78 -1.29
N TRP A 43 -15.80 -7.92 -0.30
CA TRP A 43 -15.34 -8.38 1.00
C TRP A 43 -16.48 -9.01 1.78
N ASN A 44 -16.23 -10.18 2.36
CA ASN A 44 -17.14 -10.85 3.29
C ASN A 44 -16.77 -10.60 4.77
N PHE A 45 -15.90 -9.64 5.03
CA PHE A 45 -15.41 -9.25 6.34
C PHE A 45 -15.52 -7.73 6.55
N LYS A 46 -15.47 -7.31 7.81
CA LYS A 46 -15.47 -5.89 8.21
C LYS A 46 -14.06 -5.41 8.50
N TRP A 47 -13.88 -4.09 8.48
CA TRP A 47 -12.59 -3.45 8.78
C TRP A 47 -12.00 -3.88 10.12
N ASN A 48 -12.80 -3.93 11.19
CA ASN A 48 -12.34 -4.32 12.52
C ASN A 48 -11.89 -5.79 12.59
N GLU A 49 -12.49 -6.67 11.80
CA GLU A 49 -12.07 -8.07 11.68
C GLU A 49 -10.72 -8.15 10.98
N LEU A 50 -10.56 -7.46 9.86
CA LEU A 50 -9.28 -7.34 9.15
C LEU A 50 -8.19 -6.78 10.07
N TYR A 51 -8.45 -5.66 10.74
CA TYR A 51 -7.47 -4.99 11.59
C TYR A 51 -7.03 -5.84 12.78
N ALA A 52 -7.93 -6.66 13.34
CA ALA A 52 -7.63 -7.57 14.45
C ALA A 52 -6.56 -8.62 14.10
N HIS A 53 -6.36 -8.90 12.81
CA HIS A 53 -5.36 -9.84 12.31
C HIS A 53 -4.07 -9.18 11.82
N PHE A 54 -3.91 -7.86 11.97
CA PHE A 54 -2.65 -7.22 11.62
C PHE A 54 -1.50 -7.75 12.50
N PRO A 55 -0.29 -7.92 11.94
CA PRO A 55 0.88 -8.23 12.77
C PRO A 55 1.06 -7.18 13.85
N TYR A 56 1.25 -7.59 15.11
CA TYR A 56 1.31 -6.67 16.26
C TYR A 56 2.43 -5.62 16.16
N ASP A 57 3.47 -5.92 15.41
CA ASP A 57 4.68 -5.11 15.24
C ASP A 57 4.73 -4.38 13.87
N TYR A 58 3.59 -4.29 13.17
CA TYR A 58 3.58 -3.57 11.90
C TYR A 58 3.85 -2.07 12.09
N ASP A 59 4.63 -1.51 11.20
CA ASP A 59 4.76 -0.07 11.02
C ASP A 59 3.83 0.42 9.92
N VAL A 60 3.76 -0.33 8.80
CA VAL A 60 2.90 -0.03 7.66
C VAL A 60 2.31 -1.31 7.08
N VAL A 61 1.04 -1.25 6.66
CA VAL A 61 0.39 -2.30 5.85
C VAL A 61 -0.11 -1.66 4.55
N GLN A 62 0.51 -2.00 3.43
CA GLN A 62 0.12 -1.53 2.11
C GLN A 62 -1.12 -2.29 1.66
N LEU A 63 -2.19 -1.58 1.25
CA LEU A 63 -3.48 -2.15 0.88
C LEU A 63 -3.75 -2.09 -0.63
N ALA A 64 -3.10 -1.19 -1.35
CA ALA A 64 -3.18 -1.09 -2.81
C ALA A 64 -1.78 -1.31 -3.39
N ILE A 65 -1.65 -2.29 -4.26
CA ILE A 65 -0.37 -2.75 -4.80
C ILE A 65 -0.40 -2.68 -6.32
N ILE A 66 0.70 -2.16 -6.90
CA ILE A 66 1.02 -2.28 -8.32
C ILE A 66 2.32 -3.07 -8.40
N CYS A 67 2.27 -4.25 -9.02
CA CYS A 67 3.40 -5.16 -9.12
C CYS A 67 3.75 -5.42 -10.58
N THR A 68 5.02 -5.60 -10.89
CA THR A 68 5.50 -5.95 -12.24
C THR A 68 5.50 -7.45 -12.51
N GLY A 69 4.98 -8.24 -11.60
CA GLY A 69 4.90 -9.71 -11.68
C GLY A 69 3.64 -10.23 -11.01
N ASP A 70 3.69 -11.45 -10.55
CA ASP A 70 2.57 -12.11 -9.88
C ASP A 70 2.18 -11.37 -8.59
N ILE A 71 0.89 -11.17 -8.39
CA ILE A 71 0.35 -10.53 -7.20
C ILE A 71 0.21 -11.55 -6.09
N HIS A 72 0.78 -11.23 -4.95
CA HIS A 72 0.64 -12.01 -3.73
C HIS A 72 -0.64 -11.57 -2.99
N VAL A 73 -1.66 -12.41 -3.02
CA VAL A 73 -3.01 -12.02 -2.54
C VAL A 73 -3.22 -12.15 -1.03
N ARG A 74 -2.29 -12.77 -0.31
CA ARG A 74 -2.31 -12.88 1.15
C ARG A 74 -1.37 -11.88 1.80
N LEU A 75 -1.50 -11.66 3.10
CA LEU A 75 -0.55 -10.83 3.85
C LEU A 75 0.86 -11.38 3.71
N HIS A 76 1.78 -10.53 3.32
CA HIS A 76 3.20 -10.87 3.18
C HIS A 76 4.09 -9.68 3.57
N LYS A 77 5.37 -9.95 3.84
CA LYS A 77 6.37 -8.89 3.91
C LYS A 77 6.40 -8.16 2.58
N ARG A 78 6.34 -6.83 2.64
CA ARG A 78 6.39 -6.03 1.41
C ARG A 78 7.65 -6.35 0.61
N PHE A 79 7.47 -6.68 -0.66
CA PHE A 79 8.57 -6.84 -1.61
C PHE A 79 8.95 -5.49 -2.22
N VAL A 80 10.19 -5.38 -2.70
CA VAL A 80 10.70 -4.14 -3.32
C VAL A 80 9.89 -3.69 -4.55
N ASN A 81 9.23 -4.63 -5.22
CA ASN A 81 8.40 -4.41 -6.40
C ASN A 81 6.88 -4.35 -6.11
N ASP A 82 6.47 -4.30 -4.85
CA ASP A 82 5.11 -3.93 -4.47
C ASP A 82 5.04 -2.41 -4.43
N PHE A 83 4.81 -1.81 -5.60
CA PHE A 83 4.76 -0.36 -5.76
C PHE A 83 3.42 0.22 -5.34
N SER A 84 3.34 1.54 -5.26
CA SER A 84 2.18 2.36 -4.97
C SER A 84 2.04 2.76 -3.50
N THR A 85 1.72 4.02 -3.32
CA THR A 85 1.29 4.62 -2.06
C THR A 85 -0.19 4.98 -2.06
N ALA A 86 -0.96 4.46 -3.04
CA ALA A 86 -2.37 4.80 -3.22
C ALA A 86 -3.23 4.51 -1.99
N CYS A 87 -2.94 3.44 -1.24
CA CYS A 87 -3.56 3.21 0.06
C CYS A 87 -2.71 2.34 0.98
N TYR A 88 -2.55 2.80 2.23
CA TYR A 88 -1.87 2.04 3.28
C TYR A 88 -2.36 2.43 4.67
N VAL A 89 -2.20 1.52 5.62
CA VAL A 89 -2.34 1.78 7.06
C VAL A 89 -0.97 2.09 7.62
N ILE A 90 -0.86 3.13 8.43
CA ILE A 90 0.39 3.49 9.10
C ILE A 90 0.16 3.55 10.62
N SER A 91 1.05 2.93 11.39
CA SER A 91 1.04 3.06 12.85
C SER A 91 1.40 4.49 13.26
N ARG A 92 0.84 4.94 14.39
CA ARG A 92 1.19 6.26 14.96
C ARG A 92 2.69 6.40 15.18
N TYR A 93 3.30 5.36 15.73
CA TYR A 93 4.74 5.33 15.98
C TYR A 93 5.56 5.59 14.71
N HIS A 94 5.20 4.95 13.60
CA HIS A 94 5.92 5.11 12.34
C HIS A 94 5.68 6.48 11.70
N ALA A 95 4.44 7.00 11.77
CA ALA A 95 4.12 8.35 11.33
C ALA A 95 4.94 9.41 12.11
N GLU A 96 5.03 9.30 13.44
CA GLU A 96 5.86 10.17 14.28
C GLU A 96 7.34 10.09 13.89
N LYS A 97 7.85 8.89 13.65
CA LYS A 97 9.23 8.66 13.19
C LYS A 97 9.51 9.39 11.89
N LEU A 98 8.64 9.22 10.86
CA LEU A 98 8.81 9.85 9.56
C LEU A 98 8.72 11.39 9.64
N VAL A 99 7.72 11.91 10.34
CA VAL A 99 7.56 13.35 10.52
C VAL A 99 8.77 13.94 11.26
N ARG A 100 9.24 13.30 12.32
CA ARG A 100 10.45 13.75 13.04
C ARG A 100 11.70 13.73 12.19
N LEU A 101 11.86 12.75 11.30
CA LEU A 101 13.04 12.63 10.44
C LEU A 101 13.02 13.62 9.28
N HIS A 102 11.86 13.86 8.69
CA HIS A 102 11.73 14.52 7.41
C HIS A 102 11.10 15.91 7.43
N CYS A 103 10.33 16.25 8.47
CA CYS A 103 9.70 17.58 8.57
C CYS A 103 10.54 18.53 9.44
N ARG A 104 10.67 19.78 9.00
CA ARG A 104 11.38 20.87 9.68
C ARG A 104 10.55 22.15 9.59
N GLY A 105 9.53 22.28 10.44
CA GLY A 105 8.53 23.32 10.29
C GLY A 105 7.80 23.16 8.95
N ASP A 106 7.84 24.20 8.13
CA ASP A 106 7.22 24.21 6.80
C ASP A 106 8.14 23.66 5.68
N LYS A 107 9.31 23.14 6.04
CA LYS A 107 10.29 22.57 5.10
C LYS A 107 10.41 21.08 5.29
N TYR A 108 10.84 20.39 4.23
CA TYR A 108 11.07 18.95 4.23
C TYR A 108 12.55 18.66 3.98
N LYS A 109 13.09 17.70 4.73
CA LYS A 109 14.43 17.17 4.53
C LYS A 109 14.33 15.86 3.75
N LEU A 110 14.62 15.92 2.45
CA LEU A 110 14.60 14.80 1.52
C LEU A 110 15.99 14.66 0.92
N ASP A 111 16.88 13.99 1.65
CA ASP A 111 18.28 13.84 1.22
C ASP A 111 18.38 12.83 0.08
N GLN A 112 18.78 13.30 -1.09
CA GLN A 112 19.07 12.44 -2.23
C GLN A 112 20.42 11.72 -2.03
N GLY A 113 20.49 10.48 -2.53
CA GLY A 113 21.72 9.68 -2.44
C GLY A 113 21.84 8.82 -1.19
N VAL A 114 20.91 8.89 -0.24
CA VAL A 114 20.79 7.97 0.91
C VAL A 114 19.76 6.88 0.64
N LYS A 115 19.82 5.80 1.40
CA LYS A 115 18.82 4.72 1.37
C LYS A 115 18.04 4.71 2.68
N PRO A 116 16.70 4.54 2.65
CA PRO A 116 15.86 4.46 1.44
C PRO A 116 15.89 5.76 0.64
N ARG A 117 15.61 5.68 -0.68
CA ARG A 117 15.45 6.87 -1.52
C ARG A 117 14.31 7.72 -0.96
N PRO A 118 14.35 9.05 -1.08
CA PRO A 118 13.30 9.90 -0.50
C PRO A 118 12.04 10.01 -1.38
N VAL A 119 11.77 9.03 -2.26
CA VAL A 119 10.49 8.86 -2.93
C VAL A 119 9.49 8.21 -1.99
N ALA A 120 8.21 8.50 -2.16
CA ALA A 120 7.16 8.12 -1.21
C ALA A 120 7.18 6.62 -0.85
N ASP A 121 7.21 5.73 -1.85
CA ASP A 121 7.27 4.29 -1.63
C ASP A 121 8.44 3.87 -0.73
N ASP A 122 9.66 4.26 -1.12
CA ASP A 122 10.85 3.86 -0.39
C ASP A 122 10.91 4.49 1.00
N LEU A 123 10.53 5.76 1.11
CA LEU A 123 10.57 6.48 2.37
C LEU A 123 9.57 5.91 3.38
N ILE A 124 8.35 5.60 2.95
CA ILE A 124 7.29 5.09 3.82
C ILE A 124 7.55 3.65 4.20
N TYR A 125 7.82 2.80 3.20
CA TYR A 125 7.84 1.35 3.42
C TYR A 125 9.19 0.81 3.84
N ASN A 126 10.31 1.32 3.28
CA ASN A 126 11.63 0.75 3.57
C ASN A 126 12.24 1.27 4.88
N SER A 127 11.58 2.19 5.57
CA SER A 127 12.03 2.72 6.85
C SER A 127 11.39 2.04 8.07
N GLY A 128 10.49 1.07 7.86
CA GLY A 128 9.75 0.39 8.91
C GLY A 128 9.51 -1.09 8.62
N ASN A 129 8.80 -1.74 9.56
CA ASN A 129 8.31 -3.10 9.41
C ASN A 129 7.05 -3.09 8.54
N SER A 130 7.23 -3.31 7.24
CA SER A 130 6.19 -3.14 6.24
C SER A 130 5.67 -4.47 5.71
N PHE A 131 4.35 -4.58 5.67
CA PHE A 131 3.60 -5.67 5.09
C PHE A 131 2.77 -5.17 3.91
N ALA A 132 2.27 -6.09 3.09
CA ALA A 132 1.41 -5.79 1.97
C ALA A 132 0.33 -6.85 1.81
N ILE A 133 -0.86 -6.43 1.38
CA ILE A 133 -1.99 -7.27 1.00
C ILE A 133 -2.85 -6.50 -0.01
N PRO A 134 -3.15 -7.02 -1.20
CA PRO A 134 -3.89 -6.30 -2.24
C PRO A 134 -5.40 -6.34 -2.00
N LEU A 135 -5.90 -5.47 -1.13
CA LEU A 135 -7.32 -5.34 -0.79
C LEU A 135 -8.02 -4.26 -1.62
N LEU A 136 -7.28 -3.27 -2.10
CA LEU A 136 -7.78 -2.13 -2.86
C LEU A 136 -6.98 -1.97 -4.15
N VAL A 137 -7.53 -1.25 -5.10
CA VAL A 137 -6.91 -1.05 -6.41
C VAL A 137 -6.73 0.42 -6.73
N TYR A 138 -5.75 0.68 -7.58
CA TYR A 138 -5.49 1.97 -8.20
C TYR A 138 -6.40 2.17 -9.42
N LYS A 139 -6.97 3.36 -9.61
CA LYS A 139 -7.78 3.74 -10.78
C LYS A 139 -6.87 4.11 -11.95
N PHE A 140 -6.43 3.13 -12.72
CA PHE A 140 -5.49 3.34 -13.83
C PHE A 140 -6.02 4.27 -14.92
N GLU A 141 -7.34 4.42 -15.06
CA GLU A 141 -8.00 5.28 -16.04
C GLU A 141 -7.75 6.78 -15.81
N LEU A 142 -7.38 7.16 -14.59
CA LEU A 142 -7.02 8.54 -14.26
C LEU A 142 -5.62 8.93 -14.75
N GLY A 143 -4.85 7.95 -15.23
CA GLY A 143 -3.48 8.16 -15.66
C GLY A 143 -2.51 8.33 -14.49
N SER A 144 -1.25 8.63 -14.80
CA SER A 144 -0.23 8.97 -13.80
C SER A 144 0.50 10.23 -14.22
N SER A 145 0.51 11.25 -13.37
CA SER A 145 1.29 12.47 -13.59
C SER A 145 2.77 12.29 -13.31
N ILE A 146 3.15 11.22 -12.59
CA ILE A 146 4.54 10.94 -12.20
C ILE A 146 5.19 9.96 -13.18
N HIS A 147 4.48 8.87 -13.53
CA HIS A 147 5.00 7.80 -14.39
C HIS A 147 3.98 7.37 -15.47
N PRO A 148 3.67 8.23 -16.45
CA PRO A 148 2.62 7.93 -17.44
C PRO A 148 2.88 6.68 -18.27
N VAL A 149 4.15 6.31 -18.50
CA VAL A 149 4.52 5.08 -19.26
C VAL A 149 4.18 3.79 -18.52
N HIS A 150 4.03 3.83 -17.19
CA HIS A 150 3.74 2.64 -16.39
C HIS A 150 2.27 2.24 -16.42
N VAL A 151 1.38 3.18 -16.76
CA VAL A 151 -0.07 2.95 -16.77
C VAL A 151 -0.45 1.79 -17.69
N ASP A 152 0.01 1.81 -18.94
CA ASP A 152 -0.29 0.75 -19.91
C ASP A 152 0.49 -0.54 -19.63
N ALA A 153 1.70 -0.44 -19.08
CA ALA A 153 2.58 -1.59 -18.88
C ALA A 153 2.20 -2.44 -17.66
N TYR A 154 1.75 -1.81 -16.57
CA TYR A 154 1.58 -2.51 -15.29
C TYR A 154 0.26 -2.23 -14.59
N HIS A 155 -0.23 -0.98 -14.58
CA HIS A 155 -1.38 -0.59 -13.78
C HIS A 155 -2.66 -1.31 -14.21
N LYS A 156 -2.91 -1.37 -15.52
CA LYS A 156 -4.10 -2.02 -16.08
C LYS A 156 -4.11 -3.52 -15.78
N GLN A 157 -2.99 -4.20 -16.02
CA GLN A 157 -2.89 -5.66 -15.79
C GLN A 157 -3.10 -5.99 -14.31
N ASN A 158 -2.48 -5.21 -13.42
CA ASN A 158 -2.65 -5.39 -11.98
C ASN A 158 -4.09 -5.14 -11.53
N TYR A 159 -4.73 -4.09 -12.05
CA TYR A 159 -6.14 -3.82 -11.78
C TYR A 159 -7.02 -4.99 -12.21
N GLU A 160 -6.90 -5.44 -13.44
CA GLU A 160 -7.69 -6.55 -13.99
C GLU A 160 -7.49 -7.85 -13.19
N ALA A 161 -6.24 -8.19 -12.85
CA ALA A 161 -5.92 -9.37 -12.06
C ALA A 161 -6.57 -9.32 -10.66
N GLN A 162 -6.45 -8.18 -9.96
CA GLN A 162 -7.05 -8.01 -8.63
C GLN A 162 -8.58 -8.02 -8.68
N VAL A 163 -9.19 -7.32 -9.65
CA VAL A 163 -10.65 -7.31 -9.82
C VAL A 163 -11.18 -8.72 -10.10
N ASN A 164 -10.54 -9.45 -11.01
CA ASN A 164 -10.92 -10.82 -11.32
C ASN A 164 -10.81 -11.73 -10.08
N TYR A 165 -9.68 -11.64 -9.36
CA TYR A 165 -9.48 -12.43 -8.16
C TYR A 165 -10.56 -12.18 -7.10
N TRP A 166 -10.80 -10.92 -6.74
CA TRP A 166 -11.76 -10.56 -5.71
C TRP A 166 -13.20 -10.85 -6.11
N THR A 167 -13.57 -10.67 -7.39
CA THR A 167 -14.88 -11.00 -7.91
C THR A 167 -15.20 -12.50 -7.78
N GLN A 168 -14.19 -13.35 -8.01
CA GLN A 168 -14.37 -14.79 -7.97
C GLN A 168 -14.28 -15.37 -6.56
N ASN A 169 -13.42 -14.83 -5.70
CA ASN A 169 -13.04 -15.45 -4.44
C ASN A 169 -13.51 -14.67 -3.21
N GLY A 170 -13.79 -13.38 -3.32
CA GLY A 170 -14.01 -12.50 -2.17
C GLY A 170 -15.08 -12.96 -1.19
N ALA A 171 -16.19 -13.53 -1.71
CA ALA A 171 -17.29 -14.03 -0.86
C ALA A 171 -16.91 -15.25 0.02
N ASN A 172 -15.84 -15.96 -0.31
CA ASN A 172 -15.42 -17.20 0.34
C ASN A 172 -14.07 -17.06 1.09
N ILE A 173 -13.53 -15.86 1.19
CA ILE A 173 -12.27 -15.61 1.88
C ILE A 173 -12.44 -15.76 3.38
N ASP A 174 -11.61 -16.60 4.02
CA ASP A 174 -11.37 -16.52 5.45
C ASP A 174 -10.29 -15.47 5.72
N ILE A 175 -10.70 -14.34 6.31
CA ILE A 175 -9.77 -13.23 6.55
C ILE A 175 -8.66 -13.60 7.52
N ALA A 176 -8.91 -14.49 8.49
CA ALA A 176 -7.89 -14.95 9.42
C ALA A 176 -6.78 -15.72 8.69
N ASP A 177 -7.16 -16.57 7.72
CA ASP A 177 -6.22 -17.32 6.88
C ASP A 177 -5.44 -16.38 5.94
N TYR A 178 -6.11 -15.38 5.34
CA TYR A 178 -5.46 -14.41 4.44
C TYR A 178 -4.51 -13.46 5.16
N MET A 179 -4.78 -13.16 6.41
CA MET A 179 -3.94 -12.30 7.25
C MET A 179 -2.87 -13.07 8.01
N ASN A 180 -2.87 -14.39 7.96
CA ASN A 180 -1.83 -15.21 8.57
C ASN A 180 -0.54 -15.09 7.74
N TYR A 181 0.42 -14.35 8.26
CA TYR A 181 1.69 -14.15 7.59
C TYR A 181 2.50 -15.46 7.57
N ASP A 182 2.70 -15.99 6.37
CA ASP A 182 3.59 -17.12 6.12
C ASP A 182 4.65 -16.71 5.08
N PRO A 183 5.93 -16.65 5.46
CA PRO A 183 7.02 -16.25 4.56
C PRO A 183 7.22 -17.22 3.38
N TYR A 184 6.65 -18.42 3.45
CA TYR A 184 6.80 -19.46 2.43
C TYR A 184 5.62 -19.57 1.47
N LEU A 185 4.53 -18.83 1.68
CA LEU A 185 3.40 -18.80 0.77
C LEU A 185 3.83 -18.29 -0.62
N GLY A 186 3.58 -19.12 -1.63
CA GLY A 186 3.84 -18.78 -3.02
C GLY A 186 2.96 -17.63 -3.51
N ARG A 187 3.38 -16.96 -4.58
CA ARG A 187 2.58 -15.99 -5.31
C ARG A 187 1.52 -16.69 -6.15
N VAL A 188 0.36 -16.05 -6.32
CA VAL A 188 -0.66 -16.55 -7.26
C VAL A 188 -0.22 -16.16 -8.67
N THR A 189 0.00 -17.17 -9.52
CA THR A 189 0.27 -16.99 -10.94
C THR A 189 -1.02 -17.15 -11.75
N GLU A 190 -1.11 -16.54 -12.94
CA GLU A 190 -2.25 -16.73 -13.84
C GLU A 190 -2.46 -18.22 -14.21
N SER A 191 -1.39 -19.01 -14.24
CA SER A 191 -1.45 -20.45 -14.54
C SER A 191 -2.12 -21.27 -13.42
N SER A 192 -2.08 -20.82 -12.18
CA SER A 192 -2.74 -21.51 -11.06
C SER A 192 -4.25 -21.20 -10.98
N ALA A 193 -4.69 -20.10 -11.56
CA ALA A 193 -6.11 -19.75 -11.65
C ALA A 193 -6.88 -20.62 -12.69
N GLN A 194 -6.18 -21.30 -13.59
CA GLN A 194 -6.79 -22.18 -14.61
C GLN A 194 -6.85 -23.66 -14.18
N GLN A 195 -6.33 -24.02 -13.02
CA GLN A 195 -6.28 -25.41 -12.53
C GLN A 195 -7.18 -25.68 -11.31
N GLN A 196 -7.99 -24.72 -10.89
CA GLN A 196 -9.05 -24.89 -9.91
C GLN A 196 -10.43 -24.60 -10.54
#